data_809f36dc47b6687a73f17182e9bd4f0a
#
_entry.id   809f36dc47b6687a73f17182e9bd4f0a
#
_cell.length_a   1.000
_cell.length_b   1.000
_cell.length_c   1.000
_cell.angle_alpha   90.00
_cell.angle_beta   90.00
_cell.angle_gamma   90.00
#
_symmetry.space_group_name_H-M   'P 1'
#
loop_
_entity.id
_entity.type
_entity.pdbx_description
1 polymer ?
#
loop_
_entity_poly.entity_id
_entity_poly.type
_entity_poly.pdbx_seq_one_letter_code
_entity_poly.pdbx_strand_id
1 'polypeptide(L)'
;MCGILAFLNNINKSREYYLNRSKLIRHRGPDWNGIYCSSDEEIVICHERLSIVGIDNGSQPIISKCGNYILSVNGEIYNYKNLLHNVLHDRYECTTTSDCEVIIYLYKEFGHNFIKMLDGIFSFILYDKNKKEVIISRDPIGILPLYCGISENNSIIACSELKCFDGDKLLELDVVLPGTFTVFQY
;
A
#
# COMPACT_ATOMS: atom_id res chain seq x y z
N MET A 1 -10.65 6.95 7.49
CA MET A 1 -9.66 6.79 6.39
C MET A 1 -8.35 6.34 6.98
N CYS A 2 -7.74 5.30 6.43
CA CYS A 2 -6.47 4.78 6.92
C CYS A 2 -5.28 5.69 6.59
N GLY A 3 -4.13 5.43 7.21
CA GLY A 3 -2.84 6.02 6.87
C GLY A 3 -1.91 4.95 6.32
N ILE A 4 -1.30 5.20 5.17
CA ILE A 4 -0.29 4.31 4.57
C ILE A 4 1.04 5.04 4.46
N LEU A 5 2.13 4.29 4.70
CA LEU A 5 3.49 4.79 4.63
C LEU A 5 4.42 3.65 4.18
N ALA A 6 5.27 3.91 3.21
CA ALA A 6 6.30 2.97 2.78
C ALA A 6 7.66 3.65 2.61
N PHE A 7 8.68 2.85 2.84
CA PHE A 7 10.07 3.19 2.58
C PHE A 7 10.69 2.10 1.69
N LEU A 8 11.34 2.53 0.62
CA LEU A 8 12.07 1.67 -0.31
C LEU A 8 13.55 2.12 -0.33
N ASN A 9 14.45 1.18 -0.35
CA ASN A 9 15.91 1.43 -0.29
C ASN A 9 16.33 2.25 0.94
N ASN A 10 15.59 2.15 2.03
CA ASN A 10 15.88 2.90 3.24
C ASN A 10 16.62 2.01 4.27
N ILE A 11 17.85 1.71 3.97
CA ILE A 11 18.69 0.78 4.72
C ILE A 11 19.19 1.45 6.02
N ASN A 12 19.46 0.65 7.07
CA ASN A 12 20.07 1.05 8.33
C ASN A 12 19.22 1.93 9.27
N LYS A 13 17.91 1.83 9.19
CA LYS A 13 17.02 2.43 10.19
C LYS A 13 16.41 1.35 11.07
N SER A 14 16.20 1.66 12.34
CA SER A 14 15.55 0.73 13.28
C SER A 14 14.07 0.59 12.99
N ARG A 15 13.48 -0.54 13.39
CA ARG A 15 12.01 -0.72 13.35
C ARG A 15 11.28 0.41 14.10
N GLU A 16 11.87 0.90 15.19
CA GLU A 16 11.32 2.00 15.99
C GLU A 16 11.26 3.30 15.18
N TYR A 17 12.25 3.58 14.33
CA TYR A 17 12.24 4.73 13.43
C TYR A 17 10.99 4.71 12.54
N TYR A 18 10.71 3.59 11.87
CA TYR A 18 9.56 3.47 10.99
C TYR A 18 8.23 3.58 11.73
N LEU A 19 8.13 2.97 12.92
CA LEU A 19 6.95 3.08 13.76
C LEU A 19 6.70 4.51 14.24
N ASN A 20 7.74 5.26 14.57
CA ASN A 20 7.59 6.65 14.97
C ASN A 20 7.13 7.54 13.81
N ARG A 21 7.60 7.23 12.59
CA ARG A 21 7.12 7.92 11.37
C ARG A 21 5.66 7.56 11.07
N SER A 22 5.27 6.31 11.20
CA SER A 22 3.88 5.86 11.03
C SER A 22 2.93 6.55 12.02
N LYS A 23 3.35 6.72 13.28
CA LYS A 23 2.56 7.42 14.30
C LYS A 23 2.15 8.85 13.92
N LEU A 24 2.90 9.52 13.03
CA LEU A 24 2.55 10.85 12.56
C LEU A 24 1.19 10.87 11.83
N ILE A 25 0.78 9.75 11.24
CA ILE A 25 -0.51 9.61 10.54
C ILE A 25 -1.52 8.74 11.30
N ARG A 26 -1.28 8.44 12.58
CA ARG A 26 -2.16 7.59 13.39
C ARG A 26 -3.56 8.18 13.59
N HIS A 27 -3.73 9.51 13.52
CA HIS A 27 -5.04 10.14 13.58
C HIS A 27 -5.96 9.72 12.42
N ARG A 28 -5.40 9.22 11.31
CA ARG A 28 -6.17 8.67 10.16
C ARG A 28 -6.74 7.29 10.45
N GLY A 29 -6.04 6.51 11.26
CA GLY A 29 -6.40 5.13 11.57
C GLY A 29 -5.97 4.75 12.99
N PRO A 30 -6.73 5.16 14.01
CA PRO A 30 -6.32 4.98 15.41
C PRO A 30 -6.53 3.57 15.94
N ASP A 31 -7.27 2.70 15.23
CA ASP A 31 -7.74 1.42 15.77
C ASP A 31 -6.65 0.36 15.81
N TRP A 32 -5.79 0.35 14.81
CA TRP A 32 -4.72 -0.64 14.69
C TRP A 32 -3.53 -0.09 13.89
N ASN A 33 -2.37 -0.66 14.14
CA ASN A 33 -1.18 -0.38 13.37
C ASN A 33 -0.48 -1.67 12.94
N GLY A 34 -0.01 -1.71 11.71
CA GLY A 34 0.75 -2.83 11.17
C GLY A 34 2.02 -2.35 10.49
N ILE A 35 3.05 -3.20 10.56
CA ILE A 35 4.32 -2.97 9.88
C ILE A 35 4.83 -4.28 9.26
N TYR A 36 5.17 -4.22 8.00
CA TYR A 36 5.93 -5.22 7.27
C TYR A 36 7.34 -4.70 7.03
N CYS A 37 8.34 -5.56 7.25
CA CYS A 37 9.73 -5.31 6.86
C CYS A 37 10.19 -6.50 6.01
N SER A 38 10.79 -6.24 4.86
CA SER A 38 11.43 -7.28 4.04
C SER A 38 12.65 -7.87 4.77
N SER A 39 13.06 -9.09 4.40
CA SER A 39 14.18 -9.78 5.04
C SER A 39 15.53 -9.08 4.82
N ASP A 40 15.67 -8.33 3.74
CA ASP A 40 16.83 -7.49 3.38
C ASP A 40 16.73 -6.07 3.96
N GLU A 41 15.62 -5.77 4.67
CA GLU A 41 15.30 -4.47 5.25
C GLU A 41 15.18 -3.31 4.22
N GLU A 42 15.18 -3.61 2.93
CA GLU A 42 15.08 -2.59 1.87
C GLU A 42 13.67 -2.04 1.72
N ILE A 43 12.64 -2.84 2.06
CA ILE A 43 11.23 -2.46 1.96
C ILE A 43 10.58 -2.49 3.33
N VAL A 44 10.01 -1.36 3.73
CA VAL A 44 9.18 -1.26 4.92
C VAL A 44 7.84 -0.65 4.56
N ILE A 45 6.75 -1.31 4.93
CA ILE A 45 5.38 -0.85 4.70
C ILE A 45 4.66 -0.77 6.04
N CYS A 46 4.17 0.42 6.38
CA CYS A 46 3.40 0.69 7.59
C CYS A 46 1.95 1.03 7.23
N HIS A 47 1.04 0.63 8.11
CA HIS A 47 -0.37 0.92 7.97
C HIS A 47 -0.96 1.35 9.33
N GLU A 48 -1.62 2.51 9.34
CA GLU A 48 -2.46 2.97 10.47
C GLU A 48 -3.92 2.77 10.05
N ARG A 49 -4.63 1.87 10.74
CA ARG A 49 -5.92 1.36 10.32
C ARG A 49 -7.08 2.04 11.03
N LEU A 50 -8.05 2.49 10.24
CA LEU A 50 -9.42 2.74 10.67
C LEU A 50 -10.27 1.53 10.26
N SER A 51 -10.81 0.80 11.22
CA SER A 51 -11.52 -0.47 11.00
C SER A 51 -12.96 -0.23 10.57
N ILE A 52 -13.22 -0.19 9.26
CA ILE A 52 -14.57 -0.01 8.68
C ILE A 52 -15.08 -1.34 8.13
N VAL A 53 -14.25 -2.01 7.30
CA VAL A 53 -14.56 -3.31 6.69
C VAL A 53 -13.56 -4.35 7.23
N GLY A 54 -14.02 -5.58 7.48
CA GLY A 54 -13.16 -6.65 7.98
C GLY A 54 -12.63 -6.38 9.39
N ILE A 55 -13.47 -5.93 10.32
CA ILE A 55 -13.09 -5.49 11.66
C ILE A 55 -12.20 -6.53 12.36
N ASP A 56 -12.59 -7.80 12.31
CA ASP A 56 -11.94 -8.87 13.06
C ASP A 56 -10.67 -9.42 12.39
N ASN A 57 -10.60 -9.43 11.04
CA ASN A 57 -9.50 -10.08 10.31
C ASN A 57 -8.93 -9.28 9.14
N GLY A 58 -9.31 -8.00 8.98
CA GLY A 58 -8.81 -7.11 7.91
C GLY A 58 -7.53 -6.37 8.30
N SER A 59 -6.62 -7.00 9.04
CA SER A 59 -5.33 -6.37 9.40
C SER A 59 -4.51 -6.05 8.15
N GLN A 60 -3.82 -4.91 8.19
CA GLN A 60 -2.95 -4.44 7.10
C GLN A 60 -1.55 -4.11 7.65
N PRO A 61 -0.48 -4.25 6.85
CA PRO A 61 -0.51 -4.67 5.44
C PRO A 61 -1.03 -6.11 5.27
N ILE A 62 -1.82 -6.33 4.20
CA ILE A 62 -2.32 -7.66 3.83
C ILE A 62 -1.16 -8.43 3.21
N ILE A 63 -0.89 -9.63 3.73
CA ILE A 63 0.13 -10.53 3.19
C ILE A 63 -0.58 -11.70 2.53
N SER A 64 -0.30 -11.92 1.26
CA SER A 64 -0.88 -13.06 0.53
C SER A 64 -0.53 -14.40 1.18
N LYS A 65 -1.35 -15.43 0.98
CA LYS A 65 -1.14 -16.80 1.51
C LYS A 65 0.25 -17.38 1.16
N CYS A 66 0.79 -17.03 -0.01
CA CYS A 66 2.14 -17.46 -0.40
C CYS A 66 3.26 -16.57 0.18
N GLY A 67 2.94 -15.47 0.84
CA GLY A 67 3.90 -14.54 1.43
C GLY A 67 4.68 -13.66 0.44
N ASN A 68 4.33 -13.69 -0.86
CA ASN A 68 5.08 -12.99 -1.90
C ASN A 68 4.51 -11.62 -2.26
N TYR A 69 3.25 -11.35 -1.94
CA TYR A 69 2.60 -10.08 -2.21
C TYR A 69 2.19 -9.42 -0.91
N ILE A 70 2.57 -8.17 -0.74
CA ILE A 70 2.28 -7.37 0.44
C ILE A 70 1.56 -6.10 -0.01
N LEU A 71 0.38 -5.85 0.55
CA LEU A 71 -0.50 -4.77 0.13
C LEU A 71 -0.89 -3.89 1.32
N SER A 72 -0.69 -2.59 1.18
CA SER A 72 -1.24 -1.58 2.10
C SER A 72 -2.16 -0.65 1.32
N VAL A 73 -3.43 -0.61 1.70
CA VAL A 73 -4.48 0.16 1.01
C VAL A 73 -5.19 1.09 1.98
N ASN A 74 -5.31 2.35 1.60
CA ASN A 74 -6.29 3.25 2.14
C ASN A 74 -7.39 3.41 1.10
N GLY A 75 -8.59 2.86 1.33
CA GLY A 75 -9.67 2.91 0.36
C GLY A 75 -10.70 1.80 0.47
N GLU A 76 -11.56 1.75 -0.54
CA GLU A 76 -12.61 0.75 -0.74
C GLU A 76 -12.71 0.40 -2.23
N ILE A 77 -12.83 -0.89 -2.54
CA ILE A 77 -13.03 -1.41 -3.89
C ILE A 77 -14.48 -1.85 -4.05
N TYR A 78 -15.29 -1.02 -4.67
CA TYR A 78 -16.75 -1.21 -4.73
C TYR A 78 -17.17 -2.46 -5.51
N ASN A 79 -16.45 -2.76 -6.59
CA ASN A 79 -16.75 -3.87 -7.47
C ASN A 79 -16.04 -5.20 -7.10
N TYR A 80 -15.46 -5.33 -5.88
CA TYR A 80 -14.63 -6.47 -5.49
C TYR A 80 -15.35 -7.82 -5.64
N LYS A 81 -16.65 -7.91 -5.31
CA LYS A 81 -17.42 -9.16 -5.46
C LYS A 81 -17.53 -9.59 -6.92
N ASN A 82 -17.83 -8.63 -7.80
CA ASN A 82 -17.88 -8.90 -9.24
C ASN A 82 -16.51 -9.36 -9.78
N LEU A 83 -15.43 -8.73 -9.32
CA LEU A 83 -14.07 -9.11 -9.69
C LEU A 83 -13.71 -10.52 -9.21
N LEU A 84 -14.06 -10.89 -7.98
CA LEU A 84 -13.82 -12.24 -7.46
C LEU A 84 -14.62 -13.29 -8.24
N HIS A 85 -15.93 -13.09 -8.44
CA HIS A 85 -16.81 -14.09 -9.05
C HIS A 85 -16.68 -14.16 -10.58
N ASN A 86 -16.79 -13.03 -11.28
CA ASN A 86 -16.92 -13.02 -12.75
C ASN A 86 -15.58 -12.90 -13.48
N VAL A 87 -14.55 -12.32 -12.84
CA VAL A 87 -13.25 -12.10 -13.45
C VAL A 87 -12.23 -13.15 -12.98
N LEU A 88 -12.16 -13.38 -11.68
CA LEU A 88 -11.26 -14.37 -11.10
C LEU A 88 -11.89 -15.76 -10.97
N HIS A 89 -13.20 -15.91 -11.27
CA HIS A 89 -13.93 -17.18 -11.27
C HIS A 89 -13.79 -17.97 -9.97
N ASP A 90 -13.79 -17.27 -8.83
CA ASP A 90 -13.63 -17.83 -7.48
C ASP A 90 -12.38 -18.70 -7.28
N ARG A 91 -11.35 -18.50 -8.13
CA ARG A 91 -10.10 -19.30 -8.07
C ARG A 91 -9.24 -19.00 -6.85
N TYR A 92 -9.52 -17.90 -6.14
CA TYR A 92 -8.74 -17.46 -5.01
C TYR A 92 -9.57 -17.40 -3.74
N GLU A 93 -9.02 -18.03 -2.71
CA GLU A 93 -9.57 -17.95 -1.35
C GLU A 93 -8.96 -16.75 -0.64
N CYS A 94 -9.78 -15.76 -0.32
CA CYS A 94 -9.36 -14.60 0.46
C CYS A 94 -8.97 -15.01 1.88
N THR A 95 -7.89 -14.44 2.38
CA THR A 95 -7.40 -14.66 3.75
C THR A 95 -8.04 -13.70 4.74
N THR A 96 -8.58 -12.59 4.23
CA THR A 96 -9.28 -11.56 5.01
C THR A 96 -10.69 -11.35 4.47
N THR A 97 -11.50 -10.61 5.20
CA THR A 97 -12.80 -10.11 4.74
C THR A 97 -12.71 -8.71 4.11
N SER A 98 -11.49 -8.22 3.86
CA SER A 98 -11.27 -6.93 3.22
C SER A 98 -11.60 -7.00 1.72
N ASP A 99 -12.39 -6.05 1.25
CA ASP A 99 -12.66 -5.82 -0.17
C ASP A 99 -11.39 -5.54 -0.97
N CYS A 100 -10.38 -4.96 -0.33
CA CYS A 100 -9.11 -4.59 -0.96
C CYS A 100 -8.19 -5.78 -1.28
N GLU A 101 -8.40 -6.95 -0.66
CA GLU A 101 -7.55 -8.12 -0.92
C GLU A 101 -7.61 -8.59 -2.38
N VAL A 102 -8.71 -8.32 -3.09
CA VAL A 102 -8.87 -8.62 -4.51
C VAL A 102 -7.77 -8.02 -5.39
N ILE A 103 -7.17 -6.90 -4.98
CA ILE A 103 -6.05 -6.24 -5.68
C ILE A 103 -4.88 -7.20 -5.88
N ILE A 104 -4.55 -8.00 -4.87
CA ILE A 104 -3.44 -8.98 -4.93
C ILE A 104 -3.70 -10.01 -6.03
N TYR A 105 -4.91 -10.55 -6.09
CA TYR A 105 -5.25 -11.61 -7.03
C TYR A 105 -5.38 -11.11 -8.46
N LEU A 106 -5.92 -9.91 -8.64
CA LEU A 106 -5.98 -9.26 -9.94
C LEU A 106 -4.57 -8.94 -10.47
N TYR A 107 -3.70 -8.41 -9.62
CA TYR A 107 -2.31 -8.17 -10.01
C TYR A 107 -1.61 -9.46 -10.44
N LYS A 108 -1.81 -10.54 -9.70
CA LYS A 108 -1.23 -11.86 -10.00
C LYS A 108 -1.67 -12.39 -11.37
N GLU A 109 -2.92 -12.18 -11.76
CA GLU A 109 -3.48 -12.66 -13.03
C GLU A 109 -3.20 -11.74 -14.22
N PHE A 110 -3.32 -10.42 -14.01
CA PHE A 110 -3.34 -9.44 -15.11
C PHE A 110 -2.13 -8.51 -15.12
N GLY A 111 -1.17 -8.68 -14.20
CA GLY A 111 -0.05 -7.74 -14.05
C GLY A 111 -0.57 -6.32 -13.83
N HIS A 112 0.16 -5.30 -14.30
CA HIS A 112 -0.20 -3.90 -14.10
C HIS A 112 -1.55 -3.47 -14.72
N ASN A 113 -2.07 -4.24 -15.67
CA ASN A 113 -3.35 -3.93 -16.32
C ASN A 113 -4.56 -4.01 -15.38
N PHE A 114 -4.43 -4.70 -14.23
CA PHE A 114 -5.50 -4.86 -13.27
C PHE A 114 -6.05 -3.53 -12.74
N ILE A 115 -5.22 -2.48 -12.67
CA ILE A 115 -5.59 -1.19 -12.08
C ILE A 115 -6.80 -0.59 -12.79
N LYS A 116 -6.92 -0.80 -14.11
CA LYS A 116 -8.05 -0.33 -14.93
C LYS A 116 -9.37 -1.05 -14.64
N MET A 117 -9.31 -2.16 -13.91
CA MET A 117 -10.48 -2.97 -13.57
C MET A 117 -11.10 -2.55 -12.24
N LEU A 118 -10.38 -1.75 -11.45
CA LEU A 118 -10.82 -1.32 -10.13
C LEU A 118 -11.85 -0.19 -10.26
N ASP A 119 -12.99 -0.36 -9.58
CA ASP A 119 -13.98 0.68 -9.33
C ASP A 119 -14.02 0.93 -7.82
N GLY A 120 -13.62 2.14 -7.41
CA GLY A 120 -13.50 2.48 -6.01
C GLY A 120 -12.74 3.76 -5.75
N ILE A 121 -12.58 4.07 -4.48
CA ILE A 121 -11.70 5.14 -3.98
C ILE A 121 -10.51 4.49 -3.32
N PHE A 122 -9.29 4.76 -3.77
CA PHE A 122 -8.11 4.11 -3.23
C PHE A 122 -6.81 4.88 -3.41
N SER A 123 -5.93 4.68 -2.46
CA SER A 123 -4.49 4.81 -2.64
C SER A 123 -3.83 3.57 -2.06
N PHE A 124 -2.90 2.95 -2.79
CA PHE A 124 -2.27 1.73 -2.32
C PHE A 124 -0.78 1.64 -2.65
N ILE A 125 -0.12 0.77 -1.90
CA ILE A 125 1.25 0.34 -2.09
C ILE A 125 1.22 -1.19 -2.14
N LEU A 126 1.63 -1.77 -3.27
CA LEU A 126 1.72 -3.21 -3.49
C LEU A 126 3.17 -3.61 -3.75
N TYR A 127 3.70 -4.50 -2.95
CA TYR A 127 5.03 -5.07 -3.09
C TYR A 127 4.98 -6.51 -3.59
N ASP A 128 5.66 -6.79 -4.71
CA ASP A 128 5.89 -8.13 -5.26
C ASP A 128 7.34 -8.55 -5.02
N LYS A 129 7.54 -9.50 -4.10
CA LYS A 129 8.87 -10.05 -3.79
C LYS A 129 9.52 -10.76 -4.96
N ASN A 130 8.73 -11.44 -5.79
CA ASN A 130 9.28 -12.25 -6.88
C ASN A 130 9.90 -11.37 -7.97
N LYS A 131 9.24 -10.26 -8.26
CA LYS A 131 9.69 -9.31 -9.28
C LYS A 131 10.58 -8.20 -8.72
N LYS A 132 10.70 -8.12 -7.38
CA LYS A 132 11.37 -7.01 -6.69
C LYS A 132 10.81 -5.66 -7.13
N GLU A 133 9.49 -5.54 -7.17
CA GLU A 133 8.83 -4.30 -7.58
C GLU A 133 7.83 -3.82 -6.53
N VAL A 134 7.73 -2.50 -6.41
CA VAL A 134 6.72 -1.82 -5.61
C VAL A 134 5.88 -0.97 -6.53
N ILE A 135 4.56 -1.16 -6.47
CA ILE A 135 3.57 -0.39 -7.21
C ILE A 135 2.90 0.58 -6.25
N ILE A 136 2.90 1.85 -6.61
CA ILE A 136 2.19 2.92 -5.90
C ILE A 136 1.11 3.43 -6.83
N SER A 137 -0.12 3.47 -6.39
CA SER A 137 -1.25 3.88 -7.24
C SER A 137 -2.29 4.69 -6.49
N ARG A 138 -3.03 5.49 -7.23
CA ARG A 138 -4.11 6.34 -6.75
C ARG A 138 -5.32 6.27 -7.68
N ASP A 139 -6.53 6.34 -7.11
CA ASP A 139 -7.78 6.27 -7.86
C ASP A 139 -7.93 7.38 -8.92
N PRO A 140 -8.78 7.19 -9.95
CA PRO A 140 -8.92 8.12 -11.08
C PRO A 140 -9.33 9.54 -10.70
N ILE A 141 -10.00 9.73 -9.57
CA ILE A 141 -10.47 11.04 -9.09
C ILE A 141 -9.45 11.64 -8.12
N GLY A 142 -8.65 10.77 -7.45
CA GLY A 142 -7.68 11.17 -6.44
C GLY A 142 -8.33 11.61 -5.13
N ILE A 143 -9.39 10.89 -4.71
CA ILE A 143 -10.11 11.20 -3.48
C ILE A 143 -9.20 11.05 -2.27
N LEU A 144 -8.37 10.01 -2.26
CA LEU A 144 -7.45 9.74 -1.16
C LEU A 144 -6.06 10.31 -1.47
N PRO A 145 -5.45 11.05 -0.54
CA PRO A 145 -4.13 11.64 -0.77
C PRO A 145 -3.05 10.55 -0.76
N LEU A 146 -2.07 10.71 -1.65
CA LEU A 146 -0.84 9.95 -1.68
C LEU A 146 0.28 10.82 -2.25
N TYR A 147 1.39 10.85 -1.54
CA TYR A 147 2.60 11.60 -1.91
C TYR A 147 3.76 10.61 -2.05
N CYS A 148 4.70 10.96 -2.94
CA CYS A 148 5.92 10.19 -3.14
C CYS A 148 7.11 11.15 -3.18
N GLY A 149 8.17 10.82 -2.47
CA GLY A 149 9.39 11.61 -2.44
C GLY A 149 10.63 10.74 -2.60
N ILE A 150 11.69 11.32 -3.15
CA ILE A 150 13.01 10.72 -3.31
C ILE A 150 13.98 11.51 -2.45
N SER A 151 14.69 10.85 -1.56
CA SER A 151 15.68 11.48 -0.68
C SER A 151 17.08 11.52 -1.31
N GLU A 152 17.98 12.33 -0.73
CA GLU A 152 19.39 12.46 -1.19
C GLU A 152 20.14 11.13 -1.24
N ASN A 153 19.77 10.14 -0.44
CA ASN A 153 20.34 8.79 -0.43
C ASN A 153 19.59 7.80 -1.32
N ASN A 154 18.78 8.29 -2.26
CA ASN A 154 17.96 7.50 -3.18
C ASN A 154 16.90 6.59 -2.50
N SER A 155 16.58 6.84 -1.24
CA SER A 155 15.41 6.20 -0.62
C SER A 155 14.14 6.81 -1.18
N ILE A 156 13.14 5.96 -1.45
CA ILE A 156 11.82 6.39 -1.87
C ILE A 156 10.88 6.28 -0.68
N ILE A 157 10.13 7.32 -0.44
CA ILE A 157 9.12 7.38 0.62
C ILE A 157 7.77 7.64 -0.04
N ALA A 158 6.77 6.81 0.26
CA ALA A 158 5.39 7.03 -0.16
C ALA A 158 4.48 7.11 1.05
N CYS A 159 3.62 8.12 1.14
CA CYS A 159 2.74 8.27 2.30
C CYS A 159 1.47 9.07 2.03
N SER A 160 0.50 8.88 2.93
CA SER A 160 -0.79 9.58 2.87
C SER A 160 -0.71 11.06 3.20
N GLU A 161 0.31 11.53 3.91
CA GLU A 161 0.42 12.93 4.35
C GLU A 161 1.86 13.43 4.36
N LEU A 162 2.05 14.69 3.96
CA LEU A 162 3.36 15.33 3.80
C LEU A 162 4.23 15.33 5.06
N LYS A 163 3.65 15.38 6.24
CA LYS A 163 4.42 15.37 7.51
C LYS A 163 5.23 14.09 7.73
N CYS A 164 4.93 13.02 6.99
CA CYS A 164 5.75 11.81 7.03
C CYS A 164 7.12 11.96 6.35
N PHE A 165 7.37 13.05 5.65
CA PHE A 165 8.68 13.40 5.08
C PHE A 165 9.51 14.31 5.99
N ASP A 166 8.95 14.76 7.11
CA ASP A 166 9.64 15.68 8.01
C ASP A 166 10.97 15.05 8.52
N GLY A 167 12.04 15.84 8.43
CA GLY A 167 13.40 15.41 8.78
C GLY A 167 14.15 14.64 7.68
N ASP A 168 13.53 14.34 6.53
CA ASP A 168 14.23 13.77 5.38
C ASP A 168 14.71 14.90 4.44
N LYS A 169 15.93 14.74 3.95
CA LYS A 169 16.46 15.60 2.89
C LYS A 169 15.99 15.04 1.55
N LEU A 170 15.04 15.72 0.94
CA LEU A 170 14.42 15.29 -0.30
C LEU A 170 15.03 15.98 -1.51
N LEU A 171 15.26 15.21 -2.57
CA LEU A 171 15.59 15.71 -3.91
C LEU A 171 14.30 16.06 -4.68
N GLU A 172 13.29 15.21 -4.52
CA GLU A 172 12.00 15.34 -5.17
C GLU A 172 10.88 15.01 -4.18
N LEU A 173 9.77 15.71 -4.30
CA LEU A 173 8.54 15.43 -3.54
C LEU A 173 7.34 15.87 -4.37
N ASP A 174 6.51 14.91 -4.75
CA ASP A 174 5.33 15.15 -5.55
C ASP A 174 4.09 14.44 -5.01
N VAL A 175 2.92 14.94 -5.40
CA VAL A 175 1.67 14.24 -5.23
C VAL A 175 1.56 13.15 -6.30
N VAL A 176 1.19 11.94 -5.91
CA VAL A 176 0.83 10.89 -6.88
C VAL A 176 -0.43 11.34 -7.62
N LEU A 177 -0.32 11.50 -8.92
CA LEU A 177 -1.42 12.04 -9.74
C LEU A 177 -2.63 11.10 -9.74
N PRO A 178 -3.87 11.63 -9.76
CA PRO A 178 -5.07 10.82 -9.91
C PRO A 178 -5.02 9.94 -11.16
N GLY A 179 -5.51 8.70 -11.06
CA GLY A 179 -5.58 7.75 -12.17
C GLY A 179 -4.23 7.24 -12.66
N THR A 180 -3.17 7.42 -11.87
CA THR A 180 -1.83 6.96 -12.23
C THR A 180 -1.31 5.88 -11.29
N PHE A 181 -0.31 5.17 -11.77
CA PHE A 181 0.53 4.32 -10.96
C PHE A 181 2.00 4.47 -11.35
N THR A 182 2.87 4.22 -10.40
CA THR A 182 4.32 4.20 -10.60
C THR A 182 4.85 2.85 -10.12
N VAL A 183 5.79 2.29 -10.86
CA VAL A 183 6.48 1.04 -10.52
C VAL A 183 7.93 1.35 -10.21
N PHE A 184 8.38 1.00 -9.03
CA PHE A 184 9.78 1.05 -8.63
C PHE A 184 10.34 -0.38 -8.61
N GLN A 185 11.47 -0.57 -9.27
CA GLN A 185 12.27 -1.80 -9.22
C GLN A 185 13.55 -1.55 -8.43
N TYR A 186 14.04 -2.53 -7.68
CA TYR A 186 15.22 -2.45 -6.83
C TYR A 186 16.03 -3.75 -6.83
#